data_953bfef6a329286c3064abfa6d14ce57
#
_entry.id   953bfef6a329286c3064abfa6d14ce57
#
_cell.length_a   1.000
_cell.length_b   1.000
_cell.length_c   1.000
_cell.angle_alpha   90.00
_cell.angle_beta   90.00
_cell.angle_gamma   90.00
#
_symmetry.space_group_name_H-M   'P 1'
#
loop_
_entity.id
_entity.type
_entity.pdbx_description
1 polymer ?
#
loop_
_entity_poly.entity_id
_entity_poly.type
_entity_poly.pdbx_seq_one_letter_code
_entity_poly.pdbx_strand_id
1 'polypeptide(L)'
;MQANFKRCAMVKRLSLQLLLTGFAFAQAPPATDLERRVTELEEKMRLVDPAFGRDTRASDLSRRLELLEKKMAEVLPTRTPAPEASPVVAAAPLPGPSLTPVSVTGDYQSTPDGETRLPVAGYMEMHVNRDSGQPFRPDFHRFVLLFGHSFSDRIKFWSELEVEHAIVEGGEESGEVAVEQAYLDFLIKPAFNIRAGMMLTPVGIINERHEPPAFNGVERPFVETVIIPTTWRELGFGFTGDLGRGFRYRAYLTSSLTARGFNAETGITGGRTAGFDSSFRNPAKVARLEYAGVRHLTLGSSIYSGHTGFNTPGVNPGVTMFDFDGRYSYRRFDFRGLFANTWVSQAGELNWRLEQNLGRNPNVASQMRGYYLEPGFHVLPRRTRNDLIFFARYEKYNTQHRMPDGYTPLPQFDRSSWVTGLTYKPNADVALKFDYVFNRNASTVVRAINGINLGIGWWF
;
A
#
# COMPACT_ATOMS: atom_id res chain seq x y z
N MET A 1 -1.56 65.32 -23.57
CA MET A 1 -2.40 64.73 -22.53
C MET A 1 -3.48 63.83 -23.15
N GLN A 2 -3.22 63.15 -24.27
CA GLN A 2 -4.17 62.29 -25.00
C GLN A 2 -3.65 60.91 -25.42
N ALA A 3 -2.48 60.47 -24.87
CA ALA A 3 -1.86 59.19 -25.26
C ALA A 3 -2.04 58.07 -24.23
N ASN A 4 -2.58 58.30 -23.02
CA ASN A 4 -2.68 57.30 -21.95
C ASN A 4 -4.08 56.67 -21.80
N PHE A 5 -5.08 57.07 -22.56
CA PHE A 5 -6.43 56.49 -22.41
C PHE A 5 -6.71 55.32 -23.37
N LYS A 6 -5.88 55.10 -24.40
CA LYS A 6 -6.09 53.95 -25.33
C LYS A 6 -5.41 52.65 -24.92
N ARG A 7 -4.46 52.68 -23.98
CA ARG A 7 -3.81 51.44 -23.46
C ARG A 7 -4.62 50.71 -22.38
N CYS A 8 -5.50 51.44 -21.67
CA CYS A 8 -6.28 50.82 -20.59
C CYS A 8 -7.53 50.05 -21.10
N ALA A 9 -8.04 50.39 -22.28
CA ALA A 9 -9.20 49.73 -22.90
C ALA A 9 -8.83 48.44 -23.67
N MET A 10 -7.58 48.32 -24.09
CA MET A 10 -7.10 47.11 -24.80
C MET A 10 -6.72 45.99 -23.86
N VAL A 11 -6.22 46.28 -22.65
CA VAL A 11 -5.90 45.28 -21.61
C VAL A 11 -7.16 44.70 -20.98
N LYS A 12 -8.26 45.48 -20.86
CA LYS A 12 -9.55 44.98 -20.35
C LYS A 12 -10.32 44.10 -21.33
N ARG A 13 -10.06 44.21 -22.64
CA ARG A 13 -10.69 43.33 -23.65
C ARG A 13 -9.93 42.00 -23.82
N LEU A 14 -8.61 41.95 -23.56
CA LEU A 14 -7.87 40.67 -23.57
C LEU A 14 -8.13 39.82 -22.32
N SER A 15 -8.40 40.47 -21.18
CA SER A 15 -8.68 39.74 -19.94
C SER A 15 -10.08 39.09 -19.89
N LEU A 16 -11.00 39.53 -20.72
CA LEU A 16 -12.37 38.99 -20.76
C LEU A 16 -12.54 37.89 -21.83
N GLN A 17 -11.60 37.80 -22.79
CA GLN A 17 -11.61 36.70 -23.78
C GLN A 17 -10.84 35.45 -23.27
N LEU A 18 -9.96 35.58 -22.27
CA LEU A 18 -9.26 34.45 -21.63
C LEU A 18 -10.08 33.78 -20.52
N LEU A 19 -11.19 34.38 -20.08
CA LEU A 19 -12.09 33.81 -19.07
C LEU A 19 -13.29 33.05 -19.64
N LEU A 20 -13.47 33.07 -20.97
CA LEU A 20 -14.57 32.38 -21.67
C LEU A 20 -14.14 31.17 -22.49
N THR A 21 -12.85 30.79 -22.46
CA THR A 21 -12.33 29.58 -23.13
C THR A 21 -11.96 28.46 -22.18
N GLY A 22 -12.31 28.56 -20.89
CA GLY A 22 -11.98 27.61 -19.85
C GLY A 22 -13.06 26.57 -19.48
N PHE A 23 -14.15 26.47 -20.24
CA PHE A 23 -15.08 25.36 -20.18
C PHE A 23 -15.03 24.61 -21.52
N ALA A 24 -13.98 23.82 -21.71
CA ALA A 24 -14.04 22.77 -22.71
C ALA A 24 -15.00 21.71 -22.16
N PHE A 25 -16.20 21.68 -22.70
CA PHE A 25 -17.05 20.50 -22.62
C PHE A 25 -16.20 19.29 -23.04
N ALA A 26 -16.17 18.25 -22.21
CA ALA A 26 -15.62 16.96 -22.59
C ALA A 26 -16.25 16.58 -23.93
N GLN A 27 -15.48 16.62 -25.02
CA GLN A 27 -15.93 16.17 -26.31
C GLN A 27 -16.21 14.67 -26.18
N ALA A 28 -17.45 14.30 -26.54
CA ALA A 28 -17.76 12.90 -26.74
C ALA A 28 -16.68 12.27 -27.65
N PRO A 29 -16.26 11.02 -27.39
CA PRO A 29 -15.26 10.36 -28.21
C PRO A 29 -15.66 10.44 -29.68
N PRO A 30 -14.73 10.62 -30.63
CA PRO A 30 -15.06 10.78 -32.03
C PRO A 30 -15.89 9.59 -32.50
N ALA A 31 -16.91 9.85 -33.34
CA ALA A 31 -17.87 8.86 -33.84
C ALA A 31 -17.19 7.57 -34.37
N THR A 32 -15.99 7.70 -34.91
CA THR A 32 -15.14 6.59 -35.39
C THR A 32 -14.70 5.61 -34.29
N ASP A 33 -14.50 6.05 -33.04
CA ASP A 33 -14.12 5.14 -31.94
C ASP A 33 -15.34 4.34 -31.45
N LEU A 34 -16.51 4.97 -31.38
CA LEU A 34 -17.75 4.29 -31.01
C LEU A 34 -18.16 3.24 -32.06
N GLU A 35 -18.04 3.56 -33.36
CA GLU A 35 -18.26 2.60 -34.42
C GLU A 35 -17.34 1.39 -34.35
N ARG A 36 -16.05 1.61 -34.08
CA ARG A 36 -15.06 0.53 -33.92
C ARG A 36 -15.45 -0.38 -32.75
N ARG A 37 -15.83 0.19 -31.60
CA ARG A 37 -16.23 -0.58 -30.40
C ARG A 37 -17.53 -1.37 -30.65
N VAL A 38 -18.49 -0.81 -31.33
CA VAL A 38 -19.73 -1.51 -31.69
C VAL A 38 -19.42 -2.69 -32.63
N THR A 39 -18.55 -2.49 -33.61
CA THR A 39 -18.13 -3.58 -34.53
C THR A 39 -17.41 -4.70 -33.80
N GLU A 40 -16.52 -4.39 -32.83
CA GLU A 40 -15.84 -5.41 -32.02
C GLU A 40 -16.84 -6.19 -31.14
N LEU A 41 -17.88 -5.54 -30.61
CA LEU A 41 -18.93 -6.21 -29.84
C LEU A 41 -19.81 -7.09 -30.72
N GLU A 42 -20.12 -6.68 -31.94
CA GLU A 42 -20.85 -7.48 -32.92
C GLU A 42 -20.05 -8.74 -33.32
N GLU A 43 -18.75 -8.63 -33.51
CA GLU A 43 -17.88 -9.80 -33.77
C GLU A 43 -17.88 -10.79 -32.61
N LYS A 44 -17.75 -10.29 -31.38
CA LYS A 44 -17.84 -11.13 -30.18
C LYS A 44 -19.20 -11.80 -30.04
N MET A 45 -20.29 -11.08 -30.35
CA MET A 45 -21.64 -11.65 -30.32
C MET A 45 -21.84 -12.75 -31.36
N ARG A 46 -21.22 -12.63 -32.57
CA ARG A 46 -21.23 -13.67 -33.59
C ARG A 46 -20.49 -14.94 -33.18
N LEU A 47 -19.54 -14.86 -32.27
CA LEU A 47 -18.91 -16.05 -31.68
C LEU A 47 -19.87 -16.84 -30.77
N VAL A 48 -20.82 -16.14 -30.13
CA VAL A 48 -21.82 -16.75 -29.24
C VAL A 48 -23.08 -17.17 -30.02
N ASP A 49 -23.49 -16.33 -31.00
CA ASP A 49 -24.61 -16.61 -31.91
C ASP A 49 -24.20 -16.36 -33.36
N PRO A 50 -23.81 -17.39 -34.11
CA PRO A 50 -23.38 -17.26 -35.52
C PRO A 50 -24.42 -16.68 -36.49
N ALA A 51 -25.70 -16.61 -36.08
CA ALA A 51 -26.77 -16.00 -36.87
C ALA A 51 -26.91 -14.48 -36.64
N PHE A 52 -26.27 -13.96 -35.60
CA PHE A 52 -26.37 -12.55 -35.26
C PHE A 52 -25.86 -11.63 -36.37
N GLY A 53 -26.72 -10.71 -36.80
CA GLY A 53 -26.36 -9.68 -37.79
C GLY A 53 -26.39 -10.16 -39.26
N ARG A 54 -26.88 -11.37 -39.59
CA ARG A 54 -27.00 -11.83 -40.99
C ARG A 54 -28.07 -11.05 -41.76
N ASP A 55 -29.10 -10.55 -41.09
CA ASP A 55 -30.27 -9.90 -41.73
C ASP A 55 -30.34 -8.40 -41.53
N THR A 56 -29.38 -7.75 -40.87
CA THR A 56 -29.47 -6.35 -40.57
C THR A 56 -28.40 -5.52 -41.33
N ARG A 57 -28.78 -4.90 -42.45
CA ARG A 57 -28.10 -3.76 -43.06
C ARG A 57 -28.49 -2.47 -42.34
N ALA A 58 -28.22 -2.36 -41.04
CA ALA A 58 -28.44 -1.15 -40.32
C ALA A 58 -27.20 -0.24 -40.47
N SER A 59 -27.37 0.86 -41.25
CA SER A 59 -26.35 1.90 -41.41
C SER A 59 -26.33 2.87 -40.20
N ASP A 60 -27.27 2.74 -39.26
CA ASP A 60 -27.41 3.59 -38.11
C ASP A 60 -26.85 2.95 -36.86
N LEU A 61 -25.88 3.61 -36.25
CA LEU A 61 -25.17 3.17 -35.05
C LEU A 61 -26.13 2.92 -33.85
N SER A 62 -27.14 3.77 -33.68
CA SER A 62 -28.14 3.66 -32.62
C SER A 62 -28.93 2.33 -32.73
N ARG A 63 -29.29 1.95 -33.93
CA ARG A 63 -30.05 0.73 -34.22
C ARG A 63 -29.18 -0.52 -34.05
N ARG A 64 -27.88 -0.45 -34.34
CA ARG A 64 -26.91 -1.52 -34.11
C ARG A 64 -26.71 -1.75 -32.61
N LEU A 65 -26.67 -0.67 -31.81
CA LEU A 65 -26.54 -0.73 -30.35
C LEU A 65 -27.79 -1.37 -29.73
N GLU A 66 -28.98 -0.95 -30.15
CA GLU A 66 -30.27 -1.50 -29.68
C GLU A 66 -30.38 -3.00 -29.94
N LEU A 67 -29.92 -3.47 -31.10
CA LEU A 67 -29.93 -4.90 -31.45
C LEU A 67 -28.92 -5.68 -30.59
N LEU A 68 -27.77 -5.13 -30.27
CA LEU A 68 -26.80 -5.71 -29.35
C LEU A 68 -27.35 -5.81 -27.93
N GLU A 69 -27.94 -4.75 -27.41
CA GLU A 69 -28.56 -4.73 -26.07
C GLU A 69 -29.68 -5.75 -25.95
N LYS A 70 -30.55 -5.82 -26.94
CA LYS A 70 -31.65 -6.81 -26.99
C LYS A 70 -31.10 -8.26 -26.97
N LYS A 71 -30.06 -8.51 -27.76
CA LYS A 71 -29.46 -9.85 -27.84
C LYS A 71 -28.69 -10.22 -26.61
N MET A 72 -28.02 -9.29 -25.99
CA MET A 72 -27.34 -9.50 -24.70
C MET A 72 -28.36 -9.85 -23.60
N ALA A 73 -29.52 -9.20 -23.59
CA ALA A 73 -30.60 -9.53 -22.65
C ALA A 73 -31.18 -10.94 -22.86
N GLU A 74 -31.18 -11.48 -24.10
CA GLU A 74 -31.60 -12.83 -24.42
C GLU A 74 -30.57 -13.90 -24.01
N VAL A 75 -29.28 -13.60 -24.09
CA VAL A 75 -28.16 -14.52 -23.82
C VAL A 75 -27.77 -14.56 -22.34
N LEU A 76 -27.94 -13.44 -21.63
CA LEU A 76 -27.69 -13.39 -20.18
C LEU A 76 -28.89 -14.02 -19.46
N PRO A 77 -28.69 -15.02 -18.58
CA PRO A 77 -29.79 -15.62 -17.85
C PRO A 77 -30.47 -14.55 -16.98
N THR A 78 -31.74 -14.30 -17.26
CA THR A 78 -32.63 -13.51 -16.42
C THR A 78 -32.63 -14.12 -15.02
N ARG A 79 -32.12 -13.37 -14.06
CA ARG A 79 -32.22 -13.72 -12.64
C ARG A 79 -33.71 -13.82 -12.32
N THR A 80 -34.25 -15.03 -12.21
CA THR A 80 -35.61 -15.30 -11.74
C THR A 80 -35.74 -14.69 -10.34
N PRO A 81 -36.74 -13.83 -10.06
CA PRO A 81 -36.99 -13.40 -8.70
C PRO A 81 -37.28 -14.63 -7.86
N ALA A 82 -36.67 -14.75 -6.70
CA ALA A 82 -36.90 -15.79 -5.75
C ALA A 82 -38.40 -15.78 -5.34
N PRO A 83 -39.04 -16.95 -5.17
CA PRO A 83 -40.43 -17.01 -4.73
C PRO A 83 -40.56 -16.36 -3.35
N GLU A 84 -41.62 -15.53 -3.18
CA GLU A 84 -41.98 -14.93 -1.90
C GLU A 84 -42.10 -16.03 -0.84
N ALA A 85 -41.24 -15.93 0.18
CA ALA A 85 -41.25 -16.81 1.32
C ALA A 85 -42.49 -16.50 2.20
N SER A 86 -43.33 -17.49 2.43
CA SER A 86 -44.39 -17.47 3.44
C SER A 86 -43.82 -17.12 4.81
N PRO A 87 -44.58 -16.45 5.70
CA PRO A 87 -44.09 -15.96 6.99
C PRO A 87 -43.72 -17.13 7.90
N VAL A 88 -42.44 -17.34 8.08
CA VAL A 88 -41.91 -18.25 9.10
C VAL A 88 -41.87 -17.48 10.43
N VAL A 89 -42.49 -18.04 11.44
CA VAL A 89 -42.47 -17.63 12.84
C VAL A 89 -41.02 -17.41 13.28
N ALA A 90 -40.76 -16.23 13.80
CA ALA A 90 -39.41 -15.80 14.22
C ALA A 90 -38.87 -16.70 15.35
N ALA A 91 -37.95 -17.57 15.01
CA ALA A 91 -37.00 -18.11 15.97
C ALA A 91 -35.96 -17.02 16.24
N ALA A 92 -35.56 -16.82 17.50
CA ALA A 92 -34.57 -15.85 17.90
C ALA A 92 -33.32 -15.95 17.05
N PRO A 93 -32.73 -14.83 16.57
CA PRO A 93 -31.56 -14.88 15.72
C PRO A 93 -30.40 -15.46 16.53
N LEU A 94 -29.87 -16.58 16.04
CA LEU A 94 -28.54 -17.02 16.41
C LEU A 94 -27.56 -15.88 16.04
N PRO A 95 -26.60 -15.55 16.89
CA PRO A 95 -25.61 -14.53 16.54
C PRO A 95 -24.94 -14.93 15.24
N GLY A 96 -25.18 -14.17 14.18
CA GLY A 96 -24.51 -14.35 12.90
C GLY A 96 -22.99 -14.23 13.09
N PRO A 97 -22.17 -14.93 12.29
CA PRO A 97 -20.73 -14.80 12.39
C PRO A 97 -20.38 -13.33 12.15
N SER A 98 -19.87 -12.68 13.19
CA SER A 98 -19.25 -11.38 13.08
C SER A 98 -18.15 -11.49 12.01
N LEU A 99 -18.29 -10.77 10.90
CA LEU A 99 -17.20 -10.52 9.94
C LEU A 99 -16.21 -9.56 10.60
N THR A 100 -15.73 -9.89 11.76
CA THR A 100 -14.50 -9.28 12.25
C THR A 100 -13.40 -9.86 11.37
N PRO A 101 -12.64 -9.03 10.66
CA PRO A 101 -11.39 -9.47 10.13
C PRO A 101 -10.68 -10.14 11.29
N VAL A 102 -10.36 -11.43 11.18
CA VAL A 102 -9.44 -12.04 12.12
C VAL A 102 -8.11 -11.39 11.81
N SER A 103 -7.94 -10.17 12.32
CA SER A 103 -6.63 -9.56 12.40
C SER A 103 -5.82 -10.55 13.22
N VAL A 104 -4.89 -11.23 12.60
CA VAL A 104 -3.87 -12.03 13.26
C VAL A 104 -3.02 -11.13 14.18
N THR A 105 -3.30 -9.86 14.19
CA THR A 105 -2.70 -8.80 14.97
C THR A 105 -3.79 -8.16 15.82
N GLY A 106 -3.98 -8.65 17.05
CA GLY A 106 -4.97 -8.19 17.99
C GLY A 106 -5.05 -6.68 18.15
N ASP A 107 -6.20 -6.24 18.63
CA ASP A 107 -6.62 -4.94 19.13
C ASP A 107 -7.41 -4.02 18.19
N TYR A 108 -8.13 -4.56 17.20
CA TYR A 108 -9.33 -3.86 16.74
C TYR A 108 -10.54 -4.36 17.54
N GLN A 109 -10.79 -3.73 18.68
CA GLN A 109 -12.07 -3.85 19.35
C GLN A 109 -13.12 -3.14 18.49
N SER A 110 -14.01 -3.94 17.91
CA SER A 110 -15.28 -3.45 17.40
C SER A 110 -15.99 -2.62 18.46
N THR A 111 -16.37 -1.39 18.10
CA THR A 111 -17.22 -0.55 18.96
C THR A 111 -18.52 -1.27 19.32
N PRO A 112 -19.01 -1.16 20.58
CA PRO A 112 -20.21 -1.86 21.04
C PRO A 112 -21.53 -1.28 20.50
N ASP A 113 -21.50 -0.22 19.73
CA ASP A 113 -22.69 0.50 19.29
C ASP A 113 -23.13 -0.02 17.92
N GLY A 114 -24.30 -0.66 17.91
CA GLY A 114 -24.96 -1.33 16.77
C GLY A 114 -25.24 -0.49 15.53
N GLU A 115 -24.25 0.21 15.03
CA GLU A 115 -24.33 0.89 13.75
C GLU A 115 -24.26 -0.12 12.60
N THR A 116 -25.11 0.08 11.62
CA THR A 116 -25.20 -0.71 10.40
C THR A 116 -23.85 -0.71 9.71
N ARG A 117 -23.10 -1.79 9.83
CA ARG A 117 -21.81 -1.93 9.15
C ARG A 117 -22.07 -1.99 7.66
N LEU A 118 -21.52 -1.05 6.92
CA LEU A 118 -21.47 -1.13 5.48
C LEU A 118 -20.77 -2.45 5.09
N PRO A 119 -21.23 -3.15 4.05
CA PRO A 119 -20.62 -4.41 3.60
C PRO A 119 -19.21 -4.22 3.03
N VAL A 120 -18.74 -2.99 2.93
CA VAL A 120 -17.43 -2.61 2.42
C VAL A 120 -16.69 -1.89 3.54
N ALA A 121 -15.49 -2.34 3.84
CA ALA A 121 -14.55 -1.68 4.75
C ALA A 121 -13.36 -1.18 3.93
N GLY A 122 -12.66 -0.19 4.47
CA GLY A 122 -11.50 0.37 3.80
C GLY A 122 -10.87 1.50 4.59
N TYR A 123 -9.89 2.13 3.96
CA TYR A 123 -9.27 3.33 4.51
C TYR A 123 -8.83 4.28 3.41
N MET A 124 -8.67 5.53 3.77
CA MET A 124 -8.18 6.58 2.89
C MET A 124 -7.06 7.37 3.55
N GLU A 125 -6.23 7.96 2.71
CA GLU A 125 -5.15 8.83 3.14
C GLU A 125 -4.92 9.98 2.15
N MET A 126 -4.80 11.19 2.69
CA MET A 126 -4.46 12.40 1.94
C MET A 126 -3.32 13.11 2.66
N HIS A 127 -2.35 13.58 1.89
CA HIS A 127 -1.18 14.29 2.38
C HIS A 127 -1.08 15.68 1.79
N VAL A 128 -0.44 16.58 2.51
CA VAL A 128 0.04 17.87 2.03
C VAL A 128 1.45 18.05 2.52
N ASN A 129 2.42 17.74 1.70
CA ASN A 129 3.82 17.73 2.03
C ASN A 129 4.53 18.97 1.48
N ARG A 130 5.53 19.46 2.21
CA ARG A 130 6.35 20.58 1.79
C ARG A 130 7.81 20.36 2.18
N ASP A 131 8.64 20.16 1.21
CA ASP A 131 10.09 20.23 1.35
C ASP A 131 10.56 21.67 1.51
N SER A 132 11.65 21.86 2.25
CA SER A 132 12.24 23.19 2.45
C SER A 132 12.62 23.82 1.11
N GLY A 133 12.07 25.01 0.85
CA GLY A 133 12.26 25.74 -0.41
C GLY A 133 11.30 25.34 -1.54
N GLN A 134 10.40 24.40 -1.31
CA GLN A 134 9.37 23.98 -2.28
C GLN A 134 7.97 24.44 -1.86
N PRO A 135 7.00 24.53 -2.79
CA PRO A 135 5.59 24.77 -2.44
C PRO A 135 4.98 23.57 -1.72
N PHE A 136 3.84 23.78 -1.05
CA PHE A 136 3.02 22.69 -0.55
C PHE A 136 2.46 21.88 -1.72
N ARG A 137 2.54 20.55 -1.60
CA ARG A 137 2.04 19.59 -2.59
C ARG A 137 0.94 18.75 -1.95
N PRO A 138 -0.33 19.00 -2.29
CA PRO A 138 -1.41 18.10 -1.90
C PRO A 138 -1.32 16.82 -2.72
N ASP A 139 -1.58 15.70 -2.07
CA ASP A 139 -1.58 14.38 -2.64
C ASP A 139 -2.77 13.57 -2.11
N PHE A 140 -3.62 13.06 -3.00
CA PHE A 140 -4.59 12.03 -2.69
C PHE A 140 -3.86 10.70 -2.70
N HIS A 141 -3.24 10.37 -1.55
CA HIS A 141 -2.22 9.34 -1.48
C HIS A 141 -2.79 7.97 -1.83
N ARG A 142 -3.87 7.55 -1.11
CA ARG A 142 -4.47 6.24 -1.38
C ARG A 142 -5.94 6.16 -0.99
N PHE A 143 -6.65 5.28 -1.70
CA PHE A 143 -7.97 4.79 -1.37
C PHE A 143 -7.94 3.26 -1.41
N VAL A 144 -8.24 2.61 -0.29
CA VAL A 144 -8.12 1.17 -0.12
C VAL A 144 -9.46 0.56 0.23
N LEU A 145 -9.79 -0.54 -0.45
CA LEU A 145 -10.99 -1.34 -0.22
C LEU A 145 -10.61 -2.72 0.28
N LEU A 146 -11.25 -3.15 1.36
CA LEU A 146 -11.06 -4.44 1.98
C LEU A 146 -12.24 -5.36 1.66
N PHE A 147 -11.95 -6.55 1.19
CA PHE A 147 -12.94 -7.57 0.88
C PHE A 147 -12.63 -8.83 1.67
N GLY A 148 -13.66 -9.39 2.29
CA GLY A 148 -13.58 -10.66 2.98
C GLY A 148 -14.74 -11.57 2.62
N HIS A 149 -14.50 -12.89 2.59
CA HIS A 149 -15.53 -13.88 2.40
C HIS A 149 -15.26 -15.13 3.25
N SER A 150 -16.31 -15.64 3.89
CA SER A 150 -16.24 -16.88 4.64
C SER A 150 -16.87 -17.99 3.82
N PHE A 151 -16.05 -18.84 3.18
CA PHE A 151 -16.55 -20.06 2.49
C PHE A 151 -17.09 -21.09 3.49
N SER A 152 -16.50 -21.12 4.67
CA SER A 152 -16.94 -21.93 5.81
C SER A 152 -16.37 -21.35 7.10
N ASP A 153 -16.66 -21.95 8.26
CA ASP A 153 -16.04 -21.56 9.54
C ASP A 153 -14.53 -21.69 9.52
N ARG A 154 -13.99 -22.51 8.62
CA ARG A 154 -12.55 -22.83 8.56
C ARG A 154 -11.83 -22.31 7.33
N ILE A 155 -12.54 -21.82 6.32
CA ILE A 155 -11.93 -21.29 5.09
C ILE A 155 -12.37 -19.85 4.93
N LYS A 156 -11.41 -18.94 5.04
CA LYS A 156 -11.63 -17.50 4.96
C LYS A 156 -10.81 -16.91 3.82
N PHE A 157 -11.43 -16.04 3.06
CA PHE A 157 -10.78 -15.22 2.05
C PHE A 157 -10.60 -13.79 2.58
N TRP A 158 -9.48 -13.20 2.29
CA TRP A 158 -9.19 -11.81 2.55
C TRP A 158 -8.49 -11.17 1.36
N SER A 159 -8.87 -9.93 1.03
CA SER A 159 -8.27 -9.16 -0.06
C SER A 159 -8.27 -7.68 0.26
N GLU A 160 -7.26 -7.00 -0.23
CA GLU A 160 -7.02 -5.57 -0.12
C GLU A 160 -6.70 -5.02 -1.51
N LEU A 161 -7.55 -4.10 -1.99
CA LEU A 161 -7.42 -3.41 -3.26
C LEU A 161 -7.07 -1.95 -3.01
N GLU A 162 -5.92 -1.53 -3.47
CA GLU A 162 -5.42 -0.16 -3.35
C GLU A 162 -5.54 0.59 -4.69
N VAL A 163 -5.91 1.85 -4.58
CA VAL A 163 -5.82 2.83 -5.66
C VAL A 163 -4.93 3.96 -5.13
N GLU A 164 -3.71 4.07 -5.66
CA GLU A 164 -2.68 5.02 -5.20
C GLU A 164 -2.45 6.08 -6.27
N HIS A 165 -2.33 7.37 -5.87
CA HIS A 165 -2.11 8.53 -6.75
C HIS A 165 -3.01 8.55 -7.99
N ALA A 166 -4.27 8.13 -7.84
CA ALA A 166 -5.17 7.94 -8.97
C ALA A 166 -5.51 9.24 -9.67
N ILE A 167 -4.99 9.38 -10.87
CA ILE A 167 -5.51 10.34 -11.85
C ILE A 167 -6.61 9.60 -12.61
N VAL A 168 -7.86 10.01 -12.39
CA VAL A 168 -9.03 9.34 -12.97
C VAL A 168 -9.23 9.68 -14.43
N GLU A 169 -8.64 10.78 -14.94
CA GLU A 169 -8.84 11.24 -16.33
C GLU A 169 -7.55 11.80 -16.95
N GLY A 170 -7.03 11.10 -17.97
CA GLY A 170 -6.25 11.68 -19.08
C GLY A 170 -4.91 12.34 -18.76
N GLY A 171 -4.33 12.15 -17.59
CA GLY A 171 -2.99 12.63 -17.25
C GLY A 171 -1.88 11.72 -17.83
N GLU A 172 -0.73 12.29 -18.12
CA GLU A 172 0.45 11.54 -18.57
C GLU A 172 1.12 10.72 -17.45
N GLU A 173 0.83 11.06 -16.18
CA GLU A 173 1.27 10.31 -15.00
C GLU A 173 0.13 9.42 -14.53
N SER A 174 0.33 8.13 -14.59
CA SER A 174 -0.65 7.12 -14.19
C SER A 174 -0.54 6.81 -12.70
N GLY A 175 -1.66 6.91 -11.97
CA GLY A 175 -1.80 6.27 -10.66
C GLY A 175 -1.69 4.75 -10.76
N GLU A 176 -1.54 4.09 -9.62
CA GLU A 176 -1.46 2.63 -9.52
C GLU A 176 -2.76 2.06 -8.97
N VAL A 177 -3.24 0.95 -9.56
CA VAL A 177 -4.25 0.07 -8.97
C VAL A 177 -3.58 -1.24 -8.65
N ALA A 178 -3.51 -1.57 -7.38
CA ALA A 178 -2.78 -2.74 -6.90
C ALA A 178 -3.63 -3.63 -6.00
N VAL A 179 -3.45 -4.94 -6.11
CA VAL A 179 -3.89 -5.88 -5.09
C VAL A 179 -2.76 -6.02 -4.08
N GLU A 180 -2.95 -5.50 -2.88
CA GLU A 180 -1.93 -5.58 -1.84
C GLU A 180 -1.93 -6.92 -1.14
N GLN A 181 -3.11 -7.49 -0.90
CA GLN A 181 -3.28 -8.80 -0.33
C GLN A 181 -4.44 -9.54 -1.02
N ALA A 182 -4.28 -10.83 -1.24
CA ALA A 182 -5.35 -11.73 -1.66
C ALA A 182 -4.97 -13.15 -1.27
N TYR A 183 -5.53 -13.65 -0.17
CA TYR A 183 -5.15 -14.96 0.35
C TYR A 183 -6.33 -15.72 0.95
N LEU A 184 -6.15 -17.04 1.11
CA LEU A 184 -7.02 -17.94 1.84
C LEU A 184 -6.35 -18.35 3.15
N ASP A 185 -7.11 -18.28 4.24
CA ASP A 185 -6.77 -18.88 5.52
C ASP A 185 -7.56 -20.18 5.71
N PHE A 186 -6.85 -21.24 5.99
CA PHE A 186 -7.40 -22.55 6.39
C PHE A 186 -7.19 -22.69 7.90
N LEU A 187 -8.26 -22.47 8.67
CA LEU A 187 -8.25 -22.49 10.13
C LEU A 187 -8.35 -23.92 10.65
N ILE A 188 -7.26 -24.51 11.09
CA ILE A 188 -7.20 -25.91 11.55
C ILE A 188 -7.32 -25.98 13.08
N LYS A 189 -6.48 -25.22 13.79
CA LYS A 189 -6.48 -25.08 15.24
C LYS A 189 -5.77 -23.77 15.64
N PRO A 190 -6.00 -23.21 16.82
CA PRO A 190 -5.38 -21.93 17.22
C PRO A 190 -3.88 -21.87 17.00
N ALA A 191 -3.15 -22.95 17.32
CA ALA A 191 -1.70 -23.01 17.19
C ALA A 191 -1.19 -23.35 15.79
N PHE A 192 -2.07 -23.65 14.82
CA PHE A 192 -1.65 -24.06 13.48
C PHE A 192 -2.73 -23.81 12.45
N ASN A 193 -2.51 -22.88 11.57
CA ASN A 193 -3.35 -22.54 10.43
C ASN A 193 -2.47 -22.46 9.18
N ILE A 194 -3.07 -22.62 8.00
CA ILE A 194 -2.37 -22.50 6.72
C ILE A 194 -2.89 -21.24 6.04
N ARG A 195 -1.99 -20.45 5.50
CA ARG A 195 -2.28 -19.29 4.66
C ARG A 195 -1.63 -19.48 3.30
N ALA A 196 -2.35 -19.13 2.22
CA ALA A 196 -1.84 -19.21 0.86
C ALA A 196 -2.42 -18.11 -0.02
N GLY A 197 -1.60 -17.47 -0.83
CA GLY A 197 -1.96 -16.39 -1.74
C GLY A 197 -0.92 -15.28 -1.76
N MET A 198 -1.38 -14.07 -2.06
CA MET A 198 -0.58 -12.85 -1.95
C MET A 198 -0.71 -12.31 -0.52
N MET A 199 0.42 -12.18 0.16
CA MET A 199 0.49 -11.83 1.58
C MET A 199 1.51 -10.73 1.81
N LEU A 200 1.24 -9.86 2.77
CA LEU A 200 2.26 -8.96 3.29
C LEU A 200 3.34 -9.77 4.01
N THR A 201 4.58 -9.42 3.73
CA THR A 201 5.74 -10.05 4.37
C THR A 201 5.79 -9.63 5.85
N PRO A 202 5.81 -10.56 6.83
CA PRO A 202 5.71 -10.24 8.25
C PRO A 202 7.07 -9.76 8.80
N VAL A 203 7.52 -8.60 8.37
CA VAL A 203 8.79 -7.97 8.77
C VAL A 203 8.51 -6.56 9.29
N GLY A 204 9.12 -6.20 10.43
CA GLY A 204 8.92 -4.91 11.07
C GLY A 204 7.57 -4.74 11.76
N ILE A 205 7.26 -3.52 12.17
CA ILE A 205 6.01 -3.15 12.85
C ILE A 205 4.93 -2.75 11.85
N ILE A 206 5.33 -2.01 10.80
CA ILE A 206 4.41 -1.27 9.92
C ILE A 206 3.96 -2.11 8.74
N ASN A 207 4.78 -3.02 8.19
CA ASN A 207 4.45 -3.66 6.92
C ASN A 207 3.09 -4.39 6.91
N GLU A 208 2.72 -5.06 8.00
CA GLU A 208 1.40 -5.72 8.14
C GLU A 208 0.30 -4.79 8.70
N ARG A 209 0.65 -3.55 9.12
CA ARG A 209 -0.26 -2.57 9.76
C ARG A 209 0.11 -1.18 9.29
N HIS A 210 -0.03 -0.95 8.01
CA HIS A 210 0.47 0.27 7.36
C HIS A 210 -0.61 1.35 7.16
N GLU A 211 -1.77 1.14 7.74
CA GLU A 211 -2.90 2.04 7.67
C GLU A 211 -2.64 3.34 8.46
N PRO A 212 -3.15 4.49 8.00
CA PRO A 212 -2.82 5.78 8.60
C PRO A 212 -3.08 5.90 10.09
N PRO A 213 -4.18 5.38 10.66
CA PRO A 213 -4.40 5.46 12.09
C PRO A 213 -3.48 4.58 12.95
N ALA A 214 -2.72 3.65 12.34
CA ALA A 214 -1.89 2.68 13.08
C ALA A 214 -0.53 3.24 13.53
N PHE A 215 -0.07 4.37 12.96
CA PHE A 215 1.23 4.96 13.28
C PHE A 215 1.14 6.49 13.47
N ASN A 216 2.10 7.06 14.19
CA ASN A 216 2.24 8.50 14.34
C ASN A 216 3.02 9.09 13.15
N GLY A 217 2.82 10.40 12.92
CA GLY A 217 3.40 11.07 11.76
C GLY A 217 2.59 10.84 10.48
N VAL A 218 2.81 11.70 9.50
CA VAL A 218 2.17 11.61 8.19
C VAL A 218 2.80 10.45 7.43
N GLU A 219 4.14 10.43 7.38
CA GLU A 219 4.88 9.38 6.69
C GLU A 219 5.29 8.25 7.63
N ARG A 220 5.40 7.05 7.07
CA ARG A 220 5.93 5.86 7.74
C ARG A 220 7.38 6.08 8.17
N PRO A 221 7.89 5.35 9.20
CA PRO A 221 9.31 5.44 9.56
C PRO A 221 10.24 5.13 8.38
N PHE A 222 11.28 5.93 8.17
CA PHE A 222 12.25 5.72 7.09
C PHE A 222 12.95 4.36 7.17
N VAL A 223 13.19 3.84 8.37
CA VAL A 223 13.76 2.49 8.53
C VAL A 223 12.82 1.44 7.94
N GLU A 224 11.49 1.61 8.08
CA GLU A 224 10.47 0.70 7.55
C GLU A 224 9.98 1.07 6.14
N THR A 225 10.72 1.91 5.43
CA THR A 225 10.50 2.20 4.01
C THR A 225 11.75 1.99 3.16
N VAL A 226 12.94 2.11 3.77
CA VAL A 226 14.23 2.09 3.07
C VAL A 226 15.07 0.87 3.43
N ILE A 227 15.14 0.49 4.73
CA ILE A 227 15.89 -0.70 5.19
C ILE A 227 15.02 -1.94 5.10
N ILE A 228 13.78 -1.83 5.58
CA ILE A 228 12.71 -2.80 5.36
C ILE A 228 11.85 -2.24 4.22
N PRO A 229 11.62 -2.97 3.13
CA PRO A 229 10.68 -2.52 2.09
C PRO A 229 9.27 -2.30 2.66
N THR A 230 8.64 -1.19 2.33
CA THR A 230 7.26 -0.89 2.74
C THR A 230 6.26 -1.51 1.78
N THR A 231 5.06 -1.82 2.26
CA THR A 231 4.00 -2.52 1.51
C THR A 231 4.57 -3.73 0.76
N TRP A 232 5.46 -4.42 1.45
CA TRP A 232 6.15 -5.56 0.87
C TRP A 232 5.24 -6.78 0.88
N ARG A 233 4.76 -7.15 -0.28
CA ARG A 233 3.87 -8.27 -0.54
C ARG A 233 4.49 -9.25 -1.50
N GLU A 234 4.27 -10.54 -1.26
CA GLU A 234 4.79 -11.63 -2.08
C GLU A 234 3.76 -12.76 -2.20
N LEU A 235 3.78 -13.47 -3.32
CA LEU A 235 3.03 -14.72 -3.48
C LEU A 235 3.67 -15.82 -2.64
N GLY A 236 2.84 -16.62 -1.96
CA GLY A 236 3.39 -17.71 -1.18
C GLY A 236 2.35 -18.51 -0.39
N PHE A 237 2.87 -19.31 0.50
CA PHE A 237 2.08 -20.07 1.47
C PHE A 237 2.90 -20.30 2.75
N GLY A 238 2.20 -20.65 3.80
CA GLY A 238 2.85 -20.99 5.06
C GLY A 238 1.90 -21.17 6.21
N PHE A 239 2.44 -20.98 7.40
CA PHE A 239 1.77 -21.33 8.64
C PHE A 239 1.68 -20.11 9.56
N THR A 240 0.55 -20.02 10.26
CA THR A 240 0.29 -19.03 11.30
C THR A 240 -0.29 -19.70 12.52
N GLY A 241 -0.06 -19.13 13.70
CA GLY A 241 -0.69 -19.67 14.89
C GLY A 241 -0.40 -18.91 16.16
N ASP A 242 -1.27 -19.15 17.14
CA ASP A 242 -1.12 -18.72 18.53
C ASP A 242 -0.63 -19.91 19.36
N LEU A 243 0.60 -19.82 19.88
CA LEU A 243 1.23 -20.87 20.66
C LEU A 243 0.82 -20.83 22.15
N GLY A 244 -0.07 -19.89 22.51
CA GLY A 244 -0.46 -19.61 23.87
C GLY A 244 0.58 -18.77 24.63
N ARG A 245 0.22 -18.35 25.85
CA ARG A 245 1.06 -17.51 26.72
C ARG A 245 1.52 -16.21 26.08
N GLY A 246 0.78 -15.71 25.07
CA GLY A 246 1.09 -14.48 24.35
C GLY A 246 2.05 -14.63 23.18
N PHE A 247 2.48 -15.84 22.81
CA PHE A 247 3.31 -16.07 21.64
C PHE A 247 2.47 -16.33 20.38
N ARG A 248 2.76 -15.61 19.31
CA ARG A 248 2.20 -15.80 17.98
C ARG A 248 3.32 -15.92 16.95
N TYR A 249 3.12 -16.73 15.92
CA TYR A 249 4.09 -16.87 14.84
C TYR A 249 3.46 -16.83 13.46
N ARG A 250 4.29 -16.45 12.48
CA ARG A 250 4.05 -16.57 11.04
C ARG A 250 5.32 -17.12 10.41
N ALA A 251 5.18 -18.09 9.54
CA ALA A 251 6.31 -18.69 8.83
C ALA A 251 5.88 -19.02 7.40
N TYR A 252 6.48 -18.34 6.42
CA TYR A 252 6.06 -18.42 5.02
C TYR A 252 7.22 -18.81 4.10
N LEU A 253 6.84 -19.51 3.03
CA LEU A 253 7.65 -19.64 1.81
C LEU A 253 7.00 -18.75 0.76
N THR A 254 7.75 -17.79 0.24
CA THR A 254 7.24 -16.78 -0.69
C THR A 254 8.09 -16.70 -1.95
N SER A 255 7.59 -16.02 -2.97
CA SER A 255 8.45 -15.49 -4.02
C SER A 255 9.54 -14.63 -3.42
N SER A 256 10.66 -14.48 -4.14
CA SER A 256 11.82 -13.75 -3.67
C SER A 256 11.93 -12.38 -4.35
N LEU A 257 12.58 -11.43 -3.68
CA LEU A 257 12.98 -10.17 -4.28
C LEU A 257 13.79 -10.38 -5.57
N THR A 258 13.81 -9.40 -6.47
CA THR A 258 14.68 -9.36 -7.63
C THR A 258 15.83 -8.37 -7.45
N ALA A 259 17.07 -8.82 -7.61
CA ALA A 259 18.25 -7.97 -7.43
C ALA A 259 18.36 -6.85 -8.48
N ARG A 260 17.65 -6.96 -9.60
CA ARG A 260 17.66 -5.96 -10.68
C ARG A 260 17.22 -4.57 -10.22
N GLY A 261 16.32 -4.50 -9.24
CA GLY A 261 15.81 -3.25 -8.67
C GLY A 261 16.66 -2.67 -7.53
N PHE A 262 17.70 -3.36 -7.09
CA PHE A 262 18.52 -2.87 -5.96
C PHE A 262 19.36 -1.65 -6.37
N ASN A 263 19.55 -0.73 -5.43
CA ASN A 263 20.35 0.48 -5.65
C ASN A 263 20.87 1.07 -4.34
N ALA A 264 21.75 2.05 -4.45
CA ALA A 264 22.39 2.71 -3.31
C ALA A 264 21.41 3.48 -2.40
N GLU A 265 20.39 4.09 -2.98
CA GLU A 265 19.48 5.02 -2.28
C GLU A 265 18.41 4.29 -1.47
N THR A 266 17.72 3.34 -2.12
CA THR A 266 16.58 2.60 -1.55
C THR A 266 16.94 1.17 -1.14
N GLY A 267 18.22 0.79 -1.28
CA GLY A 267 18.70 -0.53 -0.91
C GLY A 267 18.03 -1.65 -1.70
N ILE A 268 17.34 -2.56 -1.01
CA ILE A 268 16.65 -3.71 -1.61
C ILE A 268 15.18 -3.41 -1.97
N THR A 269 14.66 -2.23 -1.61
CA THR A 269 13.21 -1.90 -1.73
C THR A 269 12.72 -1.98 -3.18
N GLY A 270 13.52 -1.52 -4.15
CA GLY A 270 13.19 -1.64 -5.57
C GLY A 270 13.16 -3.08 -6.12
N GLY A 271 13.51 -4.05 -5.30
CA GLY A 271 13.48 -5.47 -5.67
C GLY A 271 12.16 -6.18 -5.37
N ARG A 272 11.15 -5.50 -4.81
CA ARG A 272 9.82 -6.09 -4.58
C ARG A 272 9.21 -6.53 -5.91
N THR A 273 8.64 -7.73 -5.94
CA THR A 273 8.00 -8.29 -7.15
C THR A 273 6.49 -8.11 -7.14
N ALA A 274 5.92 -7.83 -5.98
CA ALA A 274 4.48 -7.62 -5.79
C ALA A 274 3.59 -8.73 -6.40
N GLY A 275 4.11 -9.96 -6.45
CA GLY A 275 3.43 -11.11 -7.03
C GLY A 275 3.40 -11.13 -8.57
N PHE A 276 3.84 -10.07 -9.22
CA PHE A 276 4.07 -9.98 -10.66
C PHE A 276 5.52 -10.30 -10.94
N ASP A 277 5.99 -10.66 -12.02
CA ASP A 277 7.41 -10.96 -12.35
C ASP A 277 8.20 -11.65 -11.20
N SER A 278 7.53 -12.59 -10.52
CA SER A 278 8.03 -13.30 -9.35
C SER A 278 8.48 -14.71 -9.72
N SER A 279 9.33 -15.32 -8.90
CA SER A 279 9.85 -16.67 -9.14
C SER A 279 9.86 -17.52 -7.88
N PHE A 280 9.35 -18.74 -8.00
CA PHE A 280 9.49 -19.80 -6.99
C PHE A 280 10.70 -20.72 -7.25
N ARG A 281 11.57 -20.38 -8.19
CA ARG A 281 12.78 -21.18 -8.48
C ARG A 281 13.68 -21.28 -7.24
N ASN A 282 13.76 -20.18 -6.47
CA ASN A 282 14.47 -20.10 -5.21
C ASN A 282 13.58 -19.38 -4.20
N PRO A 283 12.58 -20.05 -3.59
CA PRO A 283 11.63 -19.40 -2.70
C PRO A 283 12.35 -18.79 -1.50
N ALA A 284 11.91 -17.60 -1.11
CA ALA A 284 12.34 -16.97 0.11
C ALA A 284 11.63 -17.59 1.31
N LYS A 285 12.31 -17.58 2.43
CA LYS A 285 11.82 -18.01 3.75
C LYS A 285 11.68 -16.77 4.61
N VAL A 286 10.51 -16.59 5.19
CA VAL A 286 10.27 -15.50 6.15
C VAL A 286 9.59 -16.07 7.37
N ALA A 287 10.01 -15.64 8.55
CA ALA A 287 9.39 -16.01 9.80
C ALA A 287 9.36 -14.79 10.74
N ARG A 288 8.27 -14.66 11.50
CA ARG A 288 8.10 -13.70 12.58
C ARG A 288 7.59 -14.38 13.82
N LEU A 289 8.19 -14.06 14.95
CA LEU A 289 7.70 -14.41 16.28
C LEU A 289 7.32 -13.12 17.00
N GLU A 290 6.13 -13.10 17.57
CA GLU A 290 5.62 -11.98 18.35
C GLU A 290 5.23 -12.46 19.75
N TYR A 291 5.57 -11.69 20.79
CA TYR A 291 5.24 -11.93 22.17
C TYR A 291 4.43 -10.78 22.76
N ALA A 292 3.23 -11.05 23.21
CA ALA A 292 2.31 -10.11 23.86
C ALA A 292 1.77 -10.64 25.21
N GLY A 293 2.56 -11.49 25.91
CA GLY A 293 2.17 -12.10 27.19
C GLY A 293 2.27 -11.16 28.38
N VAL A 294 2.97 -10.04 28.27
CA VAL A 294 3.05 -9.01 29.28
C VAL A 294 2.12 -7.86 28.92
N ARG A 295 1.29 -7.44 29.88
CA ARG A 295 0.33 -6.35 29.66
C ARG A 295 1.04 -5.09 29.15
N HIS A 296 0.47 -4.49 28.09
CA HIS A 296 0.99 -3.28 27.46
C HIS A 296 2.32 -3.42 26.72
N LEU A 297 2.92 -4.60 26.67
CA LEU A 297 4.17 -4.86 25.96
C LEU A 297 3.94 -5.83 24.80
N THR A 298 4.41 -5.46 23.63
CA THR A 298 4.55 -6.34 22.48
C THR A 298 6.00 -6.31 22.01
N LEU A 299 6.62 -7.48 21.88
CA LEU A 299 7.94 -7.64 21.30
C LEU A 299 7.80 -8.45 20.02
N GLY A 300 8.56 -8.12 19.00
CA GLY A 300 8.57 -8.81 17.73
C GLY A 300 9.99 -9.04 17.22
N SER A 301 10.18 -10.10 16.47
CA SER A 301 11.41 -10.34 15.72
C SER A 301 11.09 -11.10 14.46
N SER A 302 11.70 -10.72 13.35
CA SER A 302 11.54 -11.43 12.08
C SER A 302 12.88 -11.72 11.42
N ILE A 303 12.84 -12.74 10.58
CA ILE A 303 13.94 -13.12 9.70
C ILE A 303 13.41 -13.37 8.29
N TYR A 304 14.10 -12.83 7.30
CA TYR A 304 13.89 -13.12 5.88
C TYR A 304 15.17 -13.66 5.28
N SER A 305 15.09 -14.68 4.42
CA SER A 305 16.22 -15.18 3.66
C SER A 305 15.76 -15.68 2.28
N GLY A 306 16.31 -15.13 1.20
CA GLY A 306 15.99 -15.51 -0.17
C GLY A 306 17.10 -15.18 -1.15
N HIS A 307 17.13 -15.90 -2.27
CA HIS A 307 18.01 -15.63 -3.40
C HIS A 307 17.29 -14.80 -4.46
N THR A 308 17.94 -13.79 -5.01
CA THR A 308 17.30 -12.70 -5.75
C THR A 308 17.75 -12.57 -7.21
N GLY A 309 18.48 -13.57 -7.71
CA GLY A 309 19.14 -13.51 -9.03
C GLY A 309 18.32 -14.01 -10.21
N PHE A 310 17.03 -14.32 -10.07
CA PHE A 310 16.27 -14.95 -11.16
C PHE A 310 16.18 -14.08 -12.45
N ASN A 311 16.24 -12.75 -12.32
CA ASN A 311 16.24 -11.78 -13.42
C ASN A 311 17.62 -11.17 -13.70
N THR A 312 18.69 -11.72 -13.12
CA THR A 312 20.05 -11.19 -13.25
C THR A 312 20.99 -12.31 -13.65
N PRO A 313 21.13 -12.58 -14.95
CA PRO A 313 21.97 -13.70 -15.43
C PRO A 313 23.41 -13.61 -14.92
N GLY A 314 23.94 -14.75 -14.47
CA GLY A 314 25.33 -14.90 -14.04
C GLY A 314 25.61 -14.54 -12.59
N VAL A 315 24.62 -14.06 -11.81
CA VAL A 315 24.75 -13.82 -10.38
C VAL A 315 23.45 -14.17 -9.63
N ASN A 316 23.58 -14.71 -8.43
CA ASN A 316 22.41 -15.07 -7.63
C ASN A 316 22.56 -14.59 -6.16
N PRO A 317 22.47 -13.28 -5.92
CA PRO A 317 22.68 -12.70 -4.61
C PRO A 317 21.67 -13.25 -3.59
N GLY A 318 22.15 -13.58 -2.40
CA GLY A 318 21.31 -13.89 -1.25
C GLY A 318 21.03 -12.62 -0.45
N VAL A 319 19.78 -12.42 -0.08
CA VAL A 319 19.37 -11.40 0.90
C VAL A 319 18.99 -12.08 2.19
N THR A 320 19.60 -11.66 3.30
CA THR A 320 19.20 -12.06 4.65
C THR A 320 18.91 -10.81 5.45
N MET A 321 17.72 -10.71 6.03
CA MET A 321 17.29 -9.60 6.86
C MET A 321 16.87 -10.13 8.22
N PHE A 322 17.19 -9.38 9.25
CA PHE A 322 16.75 -9.60 10.62
C PHE A 322 16.26 -8.28 11.19
N ASP A 323 15.15 -8.31 11.88
CA ASP A 323 14.67 -7.19 12.70
C ASP A 323 14.28 -7.64 14.11
N PHE A 324 14.32 -6.67 15.01
CA PHE A 324 13.78 -6.77 16.36
C PHE A 324 13.01 -5.49 16.65
N ASP A 325 11.80 -5.63 17.16
CA ASP A 325 10.92 -4.51 17.46
C ASP A 325 10.23 -4.64 18.82
N GLY A 326 9.80 -3.49 19.33
CA GLY A 326 9.06 -3.43 20.57
C GLY A 326 8.08 -2.28 20.60
N ARG A 327 6.93 -2.52 21.22
CA ARG A 327 5.89 -1.54 21.50
C ARG A 327 5.48 -1.65 22.95
N TYR A 328 5.42 -0.49 23.64
CA TYR A 328 5.02 -0.43 25.03
C TYR A 328 4.09 0.74 25.26
N SER A 329 2.95 0.50 25.89
CA SER A 329 1.96 1.52 26.20
C SER A 329 1.65 1.51 27.71
N TYR A 330 1.94 2.60 28.39
CA TYR A 330 1.63 2.71 29.81
C TYR A 330 1.09 4.07 30.18
N ARG A 331 -0.13 4.10 30.70
CA ARG A 331 -0.85 5.34 31.06
C ARG A 331 -0.96 6.28 29.84
N ARG A 332 -0.22 7.40 29.86
CA ARG A 332 -0.19 8.41 28.80
C ARG A 332 1.04 8.30 27.89
N PHE A 333 1.88 7.30 28.10
CA PHE A 333 3.10 7.12 27.33
C PHE A 333 2.96 5.92 26.41
N ASP A 334 3.30 6.12 25.16
CA ASP A 334 3.53 5.09 24.19
C ASP A 334 5.00 5.13 23.78
N PHE A 335 5.53 3.98 23.53
CA PHE A 335 6.90 3.83 23.04
C PHE A 335 6.93 2.75 21.98
N ARG A 336 7.56 3.03 20.87
CA ARG A 336 7.89 2.01 19.86
C ARG A 336 9.34 2.17 19.41
N GLY A 337 9.94 1.06 19.02
CA GLY A 337 11.27 1.05 18.49
C GLY A 337 11.52 -0.18 17.66
N LEU A 338 12.42 -0.04 16.70
CA LEU A 338 12.80 -1.12 15.79
C LEU A 338 14.27 -0.99 15.44
N PHE A 339 14.93 -2.13 15.32
CA PHE A 339 16.25 -2.29 14.72
C PHE A 339 16.15 -3.27 13.57
N ALA A 340 16.74 -2.94 12.41
CA ALA A 340 16.81 -3.83 11.25
C ALA A 340 18.23 -3.86 10.67
N ASN A 341 18.63 -5.04 10.23
CA ASN A 341 19.89 -5.24 9.54
C ASN A 341 19.71 -6.21 8.38
N THR A 342 20.21 -5.84 7.22
CA THR A 342 20.10 -6.60 5.96
C THR A 342 21.49 -6.86 5.40
N TRP A 343 21.75 -8.07 5.00
CA TRP A 343 22.96 -8.48 4.28
C TRP A 343 22.61 -8.90 2.86
N VAL A 344 23.45 -8.50 1.92
CA VAL A 344 23.37 -8.86 0.51
C VAL A 344 24.67 -9.58 0.14
N SER A 345 24.59 -10.87 -0.13
CA SER A 345 25.75 -11.64 -0.59
C SER A 345 26.03 -11.32 -2.06
N GLN A 346 27.26 -11.55 -2.50
CA GLN A 346 27.67 -11.29 -3.90
C GLN A 346 27.39 -9.87 -4.39
N ALA A 347 27.33 -8.86 -3.48
CA ALA A 347 26.99 -7.49 -3.85
C ALA A 347 27.98 -6.87 -4.85
N GLY A 348 29.28 -7.20 -4.76
CA GLY A 348 30.29 -6.76 -5.74
C GLY A 348 30.05 -7.32 -7.13
N GLU A 349 29.81 -8.62 -7.25
CA GLU A 349 29.47 -9.27 -8.51
C GLU A 349 28.15 -8.73 -9.07
N LEU A 350 27.15 -8.51 -8.21
CA LEU A 350 25.88 -7.89 -8.59
C LEU A 350 26.10 -6.50 -9.20
N ASN A 351 26.87 -5.64 -8.53
CA ASN A 351 27.17 -4.29 -9.02
C ASN A 351 27.82 -4.33 -10.39
N TRP A 352 28.81 -5.18 -10.56
CA TRP A 352 29.49 -5.35 -11.82
C TRP A 352 28.55 -5.85 -12.94
N ARG A 353 27.70 -6.84 -12.66
CA ARG A 353 26.72 -7.37 -13.62
C ARG A 353 25.67 -6.35 -14.02
N LEU A 354 25.14 -5.60 -13.07
CA LEU A 354 24.14 -4.57 -13.36
C LEU A 354 24.76 -3.40 -14.13
N GLU A 355 26.01 -3.06 -13.87
CA GLU A 355 26.74 -2.05 -14.64
C GLU A 355 26.89 -2.48 -16.10
N GLN A 356 27.30 -3.74 -16.35
CA GLN A 356 27.40 -4.28 -17.71
C GLN A 356 26.05 -4.35 -18.44
N ASN A 357 24.98 -4.74 -17.73
CA ASN A 357 23.67 -4.97 -18.34
C ASN A 357 22.82 -3.70 -18.47
N LEU A 358 22.98 -2.74 -17.56
CA LEU A 358 22.15 -1.53 -17.48
C LEU A 358 22.93 -0.25 -17.80
N GLY A 359 24.25 -0.34 -18.02
CA GLY A 359 25.10 0.82 -18.27
C GLY A 359 25.22 1.78 -17.06
N ARG A 360 24.80 1.35 -15.87
CA ARG A 360 24.86 2.14 -14.63
C ARG A 360 25.32 1.28 -13.46
N ASN A 361 26.20 1.83 -12.62
CA ASN A 361 26.58 1.19 -11.37
C ASN A 361 25.53 1.47 -10.28
N PRO A 362 24.76 0.48 -9.81
CA PRO A 362 23.75 0.66 -8.78
C PRO A 362 24.36 0.89 -7.39
N ASN A 363 25.64 0.56 -7.20
CA ASN A 363 26.41 0.71 -5.97
C ASN A 363 25.73 0.09 -4.74
N VAL A 364 25.20 -1.13 -4.90
CA VAL A 364 24.52 -1.89 -3.85
C VAL A 364 25.51 -2.30 -2.77
N ALA A 365 25.15 -2.11 -1.54
CA ALA A 365 25.97 -2.49 -0.38
C ALA A 365 25.89 -3.98 -0.06
N SER A 366 26.92 -4.50 0.61
CA SER A 366 26.91 -5.83 1.23
C SER A 366 26.16 -5.88 2.57
N GLN A 367 25.95 -4.72 3.22
CA GLN A 367 25.17 -4.59 4.45
C GLN A 367 24.49 -3.25 4.56
N MET A 368 23.20 -3.26 4.94
CA MET A 368 22.38 -2.11 5.28
C MET A 368 21.89 -2.23 6.72
N ARG A 369 21.69 -1.09 7.40
CA ARG A 369 21.26 -1.08 8.80
C ARG A 369 20.44 0.17 9.11
N GLY A 370 19.45 0.01 9.99
CA GLY A 370 18.70 1.11 10.53
C GLY A 370 18.05 0.79 11.87
N TYR A 371 17.73 1.83 12.61
CA TYR A 371 16.93 1.76 13.82
C TYR A 371 16.15 3.03 14.03
N TYR A 372 15.04 2.94 14.75
CA TYR A 372 14.33 4.10 15.26
C TYR A 372 13.80 3.87 16.67
N LEU A 373 13.57 4.98 17.36
CA LEU A 373 12.89 5.06 18.64
C LEU A 373 11.85 6.17 18.57
N GLU A 374 10.63 5.89 19.00
CA GLU A 374 9.50 6.82 18.97
C GLU A 374 8.75 6.79 20.29
N PRO A 375 9.05 7.68 21.24
CA PRO A 375 8.14 8.00 22.35
C PRO A 375 6.95 8.83 21.86
N GLY A 376 5.78 8.54 22.42
CA GLY A 376 4.55 9.27 22.26
C GLY A 376 3.93 9.63 23.63
N PHE A 377 3.27 10.77 23.71
CA PHE A 377 2.57 11.22 24.91
C PHE A 377 1.15 11.65 24.57
N HIS A 378 0.16 11.01 25.21
CA HIS A 378 -1.25 11.32 25.10
C HIS A 378 -1.58 12.56 25.95
N VAL A 379 -1.75 13.69 25.28
CA VAL A 379 -2.00 14.99 25.90
C VAL A 379 -3.38 15.03 26.55
N LEU A 380 -4.38 14.44 25.89
CA LEU A 380 -5.73 14.34 26.42
C LEU A 380 -5.87 13.16 27.39
N PRO A 381 -6.78 13.24 28.39
CA PRO A 381 -7.07 12.11 29.26
C PRO A 381 -7.61 10.91 28.44
N ARG A 382 -7.10 9.71 28.66
CA ARG A 382 -7.56 8.47 27.96
C ARG A 382 -9.04 8.10 28.20
N ARG A 383 -9.77 8.87 28.98
CA ARG A 383 -11.21 8.70 29.22
C ARG A 383 -12.09 9.43 28.19
N THR A 384 -11.50 10.27 27.36
CA THR A 384 -12.19 10.98 26.28
C THR A 384 -12.26 10.10 25.02
N ARG A 385 -13.26 10.31 24.17
CA ARG A 385 -13.39 9.62 22.88
C ARG A 385 -12.28 10.05 21.89
N ASN A 386 -11.78 11.28 22.07
CA ASN A 386 -10.72 11.86 21.26
C ASN A 386 -9.36 11.68 21.93
N ASP A 387 -8.33 11.67 21.15
CA ASP A 387 -6.94 11.56 21.57
C ASP A 387 -6.07 12.59 20.85
N LEU A 388 -5.09 13.13 21.56
CA LEU A 388 -4.06 13.99 20.98
C LEU A 388 -2.72 13.45 21.43
N ILE A 389 -1.93 12.98 20.48
CA ILE A 389 -0.64 12.36 20.73
C ILE A 389 0.44 13.33 20.25
N PHE A 390 1.29 13.79 21.16
CA PHE A 390 2.58 14.39 20.79
C PHE A 390 3.61 13.29 20.69
N PHE A 391 4.38 13.25 19.61
CA PHE A 391 5.43 12.26 19.42
C PHE A 391 6.73 12.90 18.94
N ALA A 392 7.82 12.20 19.18
CA ALA A 392 9.13 12.50 18.60
C ALA A 392 9.78 11.16 18.19
N ARG A 393 10.22 11.05 16.94
CA ARG A 393 10.89 9.87 16.42
C ARG A 393 12.30 10.22 15.97
N TYR A 394 13.28 9.50 16.50
CA TYR A 394 14.65 9.54 16.00
C TYR A 394 14.92 8.30 15.17
N GLU A 395 15.44 8.49 13.97
CA GLU A 395 15.83 7.44 13.06
C GLU A 395 17.28 7.59 12.64
N LYS A 396 18.01 6.49 12.59
CA LYS A 396 19.32 6.38 11.96
C LYS A 396 19.29 5.20 10.99
N TYR A 397 19.63 5.46 9.73
CA TYR A 397 19.61 4.43 8.71
C TYR A 397 20.66 4.68 7.64
N ASN A 398 21.27 3.58 7.18
CA ASN A 398 22.35 3.61 6.22
C ASN A 398 22.20 2.44 5.25
N THR A 399 21.89 2.74 3.99
CA THR A 399 21.77 1.76 2.91
C THR A 399 23.12 1.28 2.38
N GLN A 400 24.22 1.90 2.82
CA GLN A 400 25.59 1.55 2.46
C GLN A 400 26.47 1.39 3.71
N HIS A 401 25.95 0.70 4.75
CA HIS A 401 26.66 0.49 6.02
C HIS A 401 28.00 -0.23 5.84
N ARG A 402 28.03 -1.24 4.94
CA ARG A 402 29.27 -1.89 4.46
C ARG A 402 29.17 -2.09 2.95
N MET A 403 30.23 -1.73 2.26
CA MET A 403 30.37 -1.96 0.84
C MET A 403 31.13 -3.26 0.55
N PRO A 404 30.89 -3.88 -0.60
CA PRO A 404 31.78 -4.95 -1.07
C PRO A 404 33.15 -4.38 -1.49
N ASP A 405 34.15 -5.23 -1.56
CA ASP A 405 35.50 -4.83 -1.98
C ASP A 405 35.50 -4.15 -3.33
N GLY A 406 36.28 -3.07 -3.47
CA GLY A 406 36.38 -2.27 -4.69
C GLY A 406 35.27 -1.21 -4.86
N TYR A 407 34.30 -1.11 -3.95
CA TYR A 407 33.21 -0.13 -3.99
C TYR A 407 33.25 0.82 -2.79
N THR A 408 32.94 2.09 -3.02
CA THR A 408 32.99 3.14 -2.01
C THR A 408 31.59 3.58 -1.60
N PRO A 409 31.29 3.71 -0.30
CA PRO A 409 30.00 4.24 0.15
C PRO A 409 29.87 5.72 -0.21
N LEU A 410 28.64 6.12 -0.54
CA LEU A 410 28.26 7.50 -0.80
C LEU A 410 27.73 8.12 0.50
N PRO A 411 28.36 9.19 1.03
CA PRO A 411 28.04 9.71 2.37
C PRO A 411 26.58 10.18 2.53
N GLN A 412 25.90 10.58 1.46
CA GLN A 412 24.50 11.00 1.49
C GLN A 412 23.53 9.87 1.88
N PHE A 413 23.95 8.62 1.85
CA PHE A 413 23.12 7.47 2.25
C PHE A 413 23.35 7.02 3.71
N ASP A 414 24.26 7.66 4.43
CA ASP A 414 24.33 7.59 5.89
C ASP A 414 23.47 8.70 6.48
N ARG A 415 22.21 8.38 6.81
CA ARG A 415 21.12 9.30 7.09
C ARG A 415 20.66 9.23 8.55
N SER A 416 20.20 10.34 9.08
CA SER A 416 19.46 10.41 10.34
C SER A 416 18.35 11.42 10.26
N SER A 417 17.25 11.15 10.96
CA SER A 417 16.08 12.02 10.95
C SER A 417 15.50 12.16 12.35
N TRP A 418 15.04 13.37 12.66
CA TRP A 418 14.12 13.64 13.74
C TRP A 418 12.77 13.99 13.14
N VAL A 419 11.73 13.27 13.51
CA VAL A 419 10.34 13.57 13.14
C VAL A 419 9.58 13.88 14.42
N THR A 420 9.00 15.07 14.52
CA THR A 420 8.23 15.46 15.68
C THR A 420 6.91 16.07 15.26
N GLY A 421 5.85 15.76 15.95
CA GLY A 421 4.53 16.19 15.52
C GLY A 421 3.41 15.85 16.48
N LEU A 422 2.21 16.04 15.94
CA LEU A 422 0.94 15.81 16.63
C LEU A 422 0.07 14.90 15.77
N THR A 423 -0.53 13.91 16.42
CA THR A 423 -1.59 13.10 15.83
C THR A 423 -2.85 13.31 16.65
N TYR A 424 -3.85 13.95 16.07
CA TYR A 424 -5.16 14.13 16.69
C TYR A 424 -6.14 13.10 16.14
N LYS A 425 -6.73 12.33 17.03
CA LYS A 425 -7.76 11.34 16.73
C LYS A 425 -9.08 11.79 17.34
N PRO A 426 -10.03 12.34 16.57
CA PRO A 426 -11.38 12.65 17.07
C PRO A 426 -12.13 11.39 17.52
N ASN A 427 -11.82 10.26 16.92
CA ASN A 427 -12.22 8.89 17.31
C ASN A 427 -11.08 7.91 16.94
N ALA A 428 -11.29 6.62 17.14
CA ALA A 428 -10.25 5.60 16.85
C ALA A 428 -9.91 5.49 15.36
N ASP A 429 -10.87 5.80 14.49
CA ASP A 429 -10.81 5.51 13.05
C ASP A 429 -10.28 6.69 12.22
N VAL A 430 -10.28 7.91 12.77
CA VAL A 430 -9.84 9.13 12.08
C VAL A 430 -8.57 9.67 12.71
N ALA A 431 -7.58 9.99 11.91
CA ALA A 431 -6.34 10.61 12.34
C ALA A 431 -6.03 11.86 11.49
N LEU A 432 -5.91 13.03 12.16
CA LEU A 432 -5.34 14.23 11.59
C LEU A 432 -3.91 14.37 12.11
N LYS A 433 -2.97 14.55 11.22
CA LYS A 433 -1.55 14.47 11.51
C LYS A 433 -0.82 15.73 11.05
N PHE A 434 0.13 16.13 11.84
CA PHE A 434 1.08 17.19 11.53
C PHE A 434 2.44 16.77 12.02
N ASP A 435 3.46 16.88 11.19
CA ASP A 435 4.84 16.70 11.62
C ASP A 435 5.84 17.61 10.89
N TYR A 436 6.97 17.77 11.54
CA TYR A 436 8.17 18.39 11.00
C TYR A 436 9.28 17.35 10.96
N VAL A 437 9.90 17.21 9.78
CA VAL A 437 10.99 16.29 9.53
C VAL A 437 12.29 17.06 9.43
N PHE A 438 13.24 16.76 10.32
CA PHE A 438 14.58 17.30 10.30
C PHE A 438 15.57 16.22 9.88
N ASN A 439 16.01 16.28 8.63
CA ASN A 439 16.88 15.31 8.01
C ASN A 439 18.36 15.76 8.06
N ARG A 440 19.25 14.78 8.25
CA ARG A 440 20.69 14.91 8.11
C ARG A 440 21.27 13.74 7.35
N ASN A 441 22.37 13.97 6.67
CA ASN A 441 23.23 12.91 6.11
C ASN A 441 24.71 13.25 6.37
N ALA A 442 25.60 12.31 6.08
CA ALA A 442 27.04 12.48 6.28
C ALA A 442 27.74 13.21 5.13
N SER A 443 27.02 13.61 4.07
CA SER A 443 27.62 14.33 2.95
C SER A 443 27.84 15.79 3.27
N THR A 444 28.99 16.32 2.84
CA THR A 444 29.30 17.75 2.89
C THR A 444 28.83 18.51 1.63
N VAL A 445 28.44 17.76 0.58
CA VAL A 445 28.05 18.31 -0.73
C VAL A 445 26.54 18.21 -0.93
N VAL A 446 25.95 17.03 -0.68
CA VAL A 446 24.51 16.79 -0.83
C VAL A 446 23.81 17.16 0.47
N ARG A 447 23.00 18.20 0.44
CA ARG A 447 22.23 18.61 1.63
C ARG A 447 21.02 17.72 1.82
N ALA A 448 20.77 17.34 3.07
CA ALA A 448 19.50 16.74 3.46
C ALA A 448 18.38 17.80 3.44
N ILE A 449 17.21 17.43 3.01
CA ILE A 449 16.05 18.30 2.87
C ILE A 449 15.12 18.07 4.06
N ASN A 450 14.75 19.15 4.73
CA ASN A 450 13.77 19.14 5.82
C ASN A 450 12.37 19.35 5.26
N GLY A 451 11.33 18.90 5.97
CA GLY A 451 9.97 19.01 5.49
C GLY A 451 8.95 19.30 6.58
N ILE A 452 7.79 19.78 6.15
CA ILE A 452 6.56 19.90 6.94
C ILE A 452 5.52 19.05 6.25
N ASN A 453 4.84 18.22 7.02
CA ASN A 453 3.81 17.33 6.51
C ASN A 453 2.50 17.53 7.26
N LEU A 454 1.41 17.51 6.52
CA LEU A 454 0.03 17.48 7.00
C LEU A 454 -0.64 16.24 6.40
N GLY A 455 -1.43 15.54 7.18
CA GLY A 455 -2.11 14.36 6.70
C GLY A 455 -3.46 14.16 7.37
N ILE A 456 -4.36 13.54 6.65
CA ILE A 456 -5.60 13.01 7.17
C ILE A 456 -5.77 11.59 6.66
N GLY A 457 -6.09 10.67 7.54
CA GLY A 457 -6.40 9.31 7.18
C GLY A 457 -7.50 8.75 8.06
N TRP A 458 -8.33 7.87 7.50
CA TRP A 458 -9.44 7.28 8.23
C TRP A 458 -9.82 5.90 7.71
N TRP A 459 -10.39 5.10 8.64
CA TRP A 459 -11.10 3.86 8.37
C TRP A 459 -12.59 4.10 8.13
N PHE A 460 -13.24 3.27 7.31
CA PHE A 460 -14.70 3.27 7.13
C PHE A 460 -15.26 1.86 6.96
#